data_979ccd63e2c132fdfe60c469589ba78f
#
_entry.id   979ccd63e2c132fdfe60c469589ba78f
#
_cell.length_a   1.000
_cell.length_b   1.000
_cell.length_c   1.000
_cell.angle_alpha   90.00
_cell.angle_beta   90.00
_cell.angle_gamma   90.00
#
_symmetry.space_group_name_H-M   'P 1'
#
loop_
_entity.id
_entity.type
_entity.pdbx_description
1 polymer ?
#
loop_
_entity_poly.entity_id
_entity_poly.type
_entity_poly.pdbx_seq_one_letter_code
_entity_poly.pdbx_strand_id
1 'polypeptide(L)'
;VNRRHWPTALALLAAAILAWYLVYSQLLVREMRKDAEVHSRIVVRVLAGLNDPDADLIATMLGLSGDIQRLRVPIVYTDLDGVPAVWVNLPFEAVQGDTADMIRVLEYAERLAKHNPPMSEPGLGTIYFGDPPTVRRLRVVPWLQVGALVGLLAALASVIRHNVRTERERIWAAMARESAHQMATPLSSLAGWVEILRLPDEDREEMASLPAVAGEMEADLDRLEKVARRFEWIGRPVQTDAVDVRTMLRMLERYVRVRLPQLGRTVELSVDVAEGTPPVLGNSILLEWALENLVKNALDALAGSGGSIRIEADAPGERQVEIRVIDDGPGVANAVRSTLFDPGITTKKGGWGVGLSLARRIVEDVHGGKLRLEPSERGARFVMALPCAPDPHPADRVGRLPWDRLAARRVRTGGDSGGESGDRNSAS
;
A
#
# COMPACT_ATOMS: atom_id res chain seq x y z
N VAL A 1 -5.63 -24.78 0.16
CA VAL A 1 -5.84 -23.96 -1.01
C VAL A 1 -4.53 -23.21 -1.27
N ASN A 2 -3.91 -23.49 -2.42
CA ASN A 2 -2.59 -23.01 -2.79
C ASN A 2 -2.63 -21.48 -2.94
N ARG A 3 -1.99 -20.73 -2.05
CA ARG A 3 -2.01 -19.26 -1.96
C ARG A 3 -1.60 -18.53 -3.25
N ARG A 4 -0.99 -19.25 -4.18
CA ARG A 4 -0.50 -18.72 -5.46
C ARG A 4 -1.61 -18.42 -6.47
N HIS A 5 -2.79 -19.05 -6.36
CA HIS A 5 -3.89 -18.94 -7.33
C HIS A 5 -5.08 -18.09 -6.87
N TRP A 6 -5.01 -17.48 -5.70
CA TRP A 6 -6.05 -16.62 -5.17
C TRP A 6 -6.37 -15.39 -6.04
N PRO A 7 -5.41 -14.64 -6.63
CA PRO A 7 -5.74 -13.51 -7.50
C PRO A 7 -6.47 -13.96 -8.78
N THR A 8 -6.06 -15.10 -9.36
CA THR A 8 -6.71 -15.68 -10.53
C THR A 8 -8.11 -16.19 -10.21
N ALA A 9 -8.32 -16.78 -9.04
CA ALA A 9 -9.64 -17.22 -8.57
C ALA A 9 -10.59 -16.02 -8.38
N LEU A 10 -10.12 -14.92 -7.82
CA LEU A 10 -10.91 -13.68 -7.70
C LEU A 10 -11.23 -13.04 -9.04
N ALA A 11 -10.28 -13.00 -9.97
CA ALA A 11 -10.53 -12.49 -11.31
C ALA A 11 -11.57 -13.34 -12.05
N LEU A 12 -11.50 -14.68 -11.92
CA LEU A 12 -12.49 -15.59 -12.48
C LEU A 12 -13.88 -15.41 -11.83
N LEU A 13 -13.93 -15.23 -10.50
CA LEU A 13 -15.18 -14.95 -9.80
C LEU A 13 -15.80 -13.63 -10.26
N ALA A 14 -15.02 -12.57 -10.39
CA ALA A 14 -15.47 -11.28 -10.89
C ALA A 14 -15.97 -11.37 -12.34
N ALA A 15 -15.27 -12.10 -13.20
CA ALA A 15 -15.68 -12.36 -14.58
C ALA A 15 -16.99 -13.17 -14.63
N ALA A 16 -17.16 -14.18 -13.77
CA ALA A 16 -18.39 -14.97 -13.67
C ALA A 16 -19.59 -14.12 -13.21
N ILE A 17 -19.40 -13.24 -12.22
CA ILE A 17 -20.44 -12.31 -11.76
C ILE A 17 -20.84 -11.34 -12.88
N LEU A 18 -19.87 -10.82 -13.62
CA LEU A 18 -20.12 -9.92 -14.75
C LEU A 18 -20.88 -10.63 -15.88
N ALA A 19 -20.44 -11.83 -16.24
CA ALA A 19 -21.10 -12.65 -17.26
C ALA A 19 -22.55 -12.99 -16.85
N TRP A 20 -22.76 -13.39 -15.62
CA TRP A 20 -24.10 -13.65 -15.08
C TRP A 20 -24.98 -12.39 -15.13
N TYR A 21 -24.43 -11.25 -14.75
CA TYR A 21 -25.13 -9.97 -14.82
C TYR A 21 -25.57 -9.62 -16.26
N LEU A 22 -24.66 -9.77 -17.24
CA LEU A 22 -24.98 -9.51 -18.64
C LEU A 22 -26.09 -10.43 -19.16
N VAL A 23 -26.02 -11.71 -18.84
CA VAL A 23 -27.06 -12.69 -19.20
C VAL A 23 -28.42 -12.31 -18.57
N TYR A 24 -28.41 -12.01 -17.28
CA TYR A 24 -29.60 -11.60 -16.54
C TYR A 24 -30.22 -10.33 -17.12
N SER A 25 -29.42 -9.31 -17.42
CA SER A 25 -29.86 -8.07 -18.05
C SER A 25 -30.48 -8.30 -19.43
N GLN A 26 -29.87 -9.16 -20.25
CA GLN A 26 -30.46 -9.49 -21.58
C GLN A 26 -31.77 -10.26 -21.46
N LEU A 27 -31.88 -11.19 -20.52
CA LEU A 27 -33.13 -11.90 -20.28
C LEU A 27 -34.25 -10.94 -19.88
N LEU A 28 -33.96 -9.99 -19.01
CA LEU A 28 -34.89 -8.98 -18.54
C LEU A 28 -35.36 -8.06 -19.69
N VAL A 29 -34.43 -7.61 -20.54
CA VAL A 29 -34.76 -6.81 -21.73
C VAL A 29 -35.66 -7.59 -22.71
N ARG A 30 -35.44 -8.89 -22.89
CA ARG A 30 -36.30 -9.75 -23.74
C ARG A 30 -37.72 -9.89 -23.18
N GLU A 31 -37.82 -10.04 -21.83
CA GLU A 31 -39.13 -10.12 -21.15
C GLU A 31 -39.89 -8.80 -21.29
N MET A 32 -39.21 -7.64 -21.12
CA MET A 32 -39.81 -6.31 -21.35
C MET A 32 -40.31 -6.11 -22.80
N ARG A 33 -39.57 -6.59 -23.80
CA ARG A 33 -40.00 -6.50 -25.20
C ARG A 33 -41.29 -7.30 -25.46
N LYS A 34 -41.43 -8.49 -24.85
CA LYS A 34 -42.64 -9.30 -24.96
C LYS A 34 -43.85 -8.60 -24.32
N ASP A 35 -43.65 -7.98 -23.15
CA ASP A 35 -44.71 -7.22 -22.49
C ASP A 35 -45.12 -5.99 -23.34
N ALA A 36 -44.15 -5.29 -23.94
CA ALA A 36 -44.42 -4.16 -24.84
C ALA A 36 -45.20 -4.57 -26.08
N GLU A 37 -44.95 -5.76 -26.67
CA GLU A 37 -45.73 -6.29 -27.80
C GLU A 37 -47.18 -6.57 -27.42
N VAL A 38 -47.43 -7.08 -26.20
CA VAL A 38 -48.81 -7.32 -25.71
C VAL A 38 -49.54 -6.01 -25.50
N HIS A 39 -48.89 -4.99 -24.88
CA HIS A 39 -49.50 -3.67 -24.74
C HIS A 39 -49.85 -3.04 -26.08
N SER A 40 -48.94 -3.09 -27.06
CA SER A 40 -49.21 -2.57 -28.41
C SER A 40 -50.38 -3.27 -29.08
N ARG A 41 -50.51 -4.58 -28.88
CA ARG A 41 -51.62 -5.36 -29.42
C ARG A 41 -52.96 -4.98 -28.81
N ILE A 42 -53.02 -4.70 -27.48
CA ILE A 42 -54.21 -4.21 -26.80
C ILE A 42 -54.64 -2.85 -27.39
N VAL A 43 -53.69 -1.91 -27.52
CA VAL A 43 -53.97 -0.58 -28.09
C VAL A 43 -54.53 -0.69 -29.52
N VAL A 44 -53.90 -1.51 -30.36
CA VAL A 44 -54.38 -1.72 -31.76
C VAL A 44 -55.78 -2.30 -31.78
N ARG A 45 -56.13 -3.28 -30.93
CA ARG A 45 -57.51 -3.86 -30.88
C ARG A 45 -58.51 -2.87 -30.37
N VAL A 46 -58.20 -2.08 -29.36
CA VAL A 46 -59.12 -1.04 -28.87
C VAL A 46 -59.37 -0.01 -29.96
N LEU A 47 -58.37 0.45 -30.67
CA LEU A 47 -58.47 1.40 -31.76
C LEU A 47 -59.26 0.80 -32.95
N ALA A 48 -59.03 -0.47 -33.30
CA ALA A 48 -59.76 -1.15 -34.36
C ALA A 48 -61.26 -1.32 -34.03
N GLY A 49 -61.57 -1.70 -32.76
CA GLY A 49 -62.98 -1.83 -32.34
C GLY A 49 -63.72 -0.51 -32.22
N LEU A 50 -63.01 0.61 -32.03
CA LEU A 50 -63.62 1.96 -32.02
C LEU A 50 -63.89 2.51 -33.41
N ASN A 51 -63.14 2.04 -34.44
CA ASN A 51 -63.27 2.56 -35.82
C ASN A 51 -64.16 1.69 -36.75
N ASP A 52 -64.60 0.51 -36.33
CA ASP A 52 -65.41 -0.39 -37.13
C ASP A 52 -66.85 -0.50 -36.55
N PRO A 53 -67.85 0.11 -37.18
CA PRO A 53 -69.23 0.08 -36.68
C PRO A 53 -69.85 -1.32 -36.67
N ASP A 54 -69.31 -2.26 -37.49
CA ASP A 54 -69.82 -3.64 -37.63
C ASP A 54 -68.93 -4.66 -36.82
N ALA A 55 -68.01 -4.17 -36.06
CA ALA A 55 -67.13 -5.05 -35.25
C ALA A 55 -67.94 -5.86 -34.25
N ASP A 56 -67.74 -7.18 -34.24
CA ASP A 56 -68.32 -8.04 -33.24
C ASP A 56 -67.72 -7.68 -31.87
N LEU A 57 -68.46 -6.86 -31.10
CA LEU A 57 -68.05 -6.34 -29.78
C LEU A 57 -67.71 -7.48 -28.83
N ILE A 58 -68.40 -8.60 -28.93
CA ILE A 58 -68.21 -9.79 -28.10
C ILE A 58 -66.82 -10.42 -28.39
N ALA A 59 -66.48 -10.61 -29.69
CA ALA A 59 -65.19 -11.17 -30.08
C ALA A 59 -64.01 -10.25 -29.70
N THR A 60 -64.21 -8.93 -29.83
CA THR A 60 -63.21 -7.90 -29.41
C THR A 60 -63.00 -7.91 -27.92
N MET A 61 -64.06 -7.98 -27.11
CA MET A 61 -63.97 -8.05 -25.65
C MET A 61 -63.28 -9.35 -25.11
N LEU A 62 -63.63 -10.50 -25.73
CA LEU A 62 -62.97 -11.77 -25.38
C LEU A 62 -61.49 -11.77 -25.71
N GLY A 63 -61.10 -11.21 -26.85
CA GLY A 63 -59.72 -11.06 -27.24
C GLY A 63 -58.91 -10.14 -26.29
N LEU A 64 -59.56 -9.02 -25.88
CA LEU A 64 -58.98 -8.05 -24.94
C LEU A 64 -58.77 -8.69 -23.55
N SER A 65 -59.77 -9.45 -23.05
CA SER A 65 -59.68 -10.18 -21.78
C SER A 65 -58.50 -11.16 -21.77
N GLY A 66 -58.30 -11.91 -22.87
CA GLY A 66 -57.17 -12.83 -22.99
C GLY A 66 -55.79 -12.15 -22.99
N ASP A 67 -55.69 -10.97 -23.64
CA ASP A 67 -54.44 -10.21 -23.66
C ASP A 67 -54.15 -9.57 -22.29
N ILE A 68 -55.15 -9.07 -21.56
CA ILE A 68 -55.03 -8.55 -20.19
C ILE A 68 -54.55 -9.67 -19.22
N GLN A 69 -55.11 -10.88 -19.34
CA GLN A 69 -54.66 -12.02 -18.52
C GLN A 69 -53.18 -12.39 -18.78
N ARG A 70 -52.72 -12.28 -20.03
CA ARG A 70 -51.32 -12.55 -20.40
C ARG A 70 -50.32 -11.56 -19.82
N LEU A 71 -50.72 -10.31 -19.59
CA LEU A 71 -49.86 -9.28 -18.96
C LEU A 71 -49.56 -9.57 -17.50
N ARG A 72 -50.36 -10.43 -16.84
CA ARG A 72 -50.23 -10.77 -15.41
C ARG A 72 -50.19 -9.54 -14.49
N VAL A 73 -50.72 -8.41 -14.93
CA VAL A 73 -50.90 -7.20 -14.13
C VAL A 73 -52.14 -7.39 -13.28
N PRO A 74 -52.04 -7.26 -11.95
CA PRO A 74 -53.26 -7.27 -11.12
C PRO A 74 -54.06 -6.00 -11.39
N ILE A 75 -55.35 -6.16 -11.69
CA ILE A 75 -56.27 -5.06 -11.94
C ILE A 75 -57.51 -5.30 -11.07
N VAL A 76 -57.98 -4.26 -10.41
CA VAL A 76 -59.25 -4.23 -9.68
C VAL A 76 -60.03 -3.01 -10.15
N TYR A 77 -61.25 -3.24 -10.57
CA TYR A 77 -62.21 -2.19 -10.92
C TYR A 77 -63.29 -2.11 -9.84
N THR A 78 -63.52 -0.92 -9.32
CA THR A 78 -64.64 -0.62 -8.41
C THR A 78 -65.66 0.24 -9.12
N ASP A 79 -66.91 0.02 -8.77
CA ASP A 79 -68.04 0.83 -9.27
C ASP A 79 -68.04 2.25 -8.62
N LEU A 80 -69.12 3.02 -8.91
CA LEU A 80 -69.28 4.39 -8.38
C LEU A 80 -69.46 4.43 -6.86
N ASP A 81 -69.90 3.32 -6.26
CA ASP A 81 -70.11 3.17 -4.82
C ASP A 81 -68.83 2.63 -4.14
N GLY A 82 -67.76 2.40 -4.92
CA GLY A 82 -66.49 1.90 -4.41
C GLY A 82 -66.43 0.40 -4.16
N VAL A 83 -67.47 -0.34 -4.65
CA VAL A 83 -67.53 -1.78 -4.49
C VAL A 83 -66.76 -2.49 -5.61
N PRO A 84 -65.89 -3.49 -5.31
CA PRO A 84 -65.18 -4.26 -6.32
C PRO A 84 -66.12 -5.00 -7.23
N ALA A 85 -66.13 -4.65 -8.53
CA ALA A 85 -67.02 -5.24 -9.51
C ALA A 85 -66.27 -6.25 -10.41
N VAL A 86 -65.05 -5.97 -10.79
CA VAL A 86 -64.21 -6.85 -11.61
C VAL A 86 -62.77 -6.88 -11.12
N TRP A 87 -62.14 -8.06 -11.13
CA TRP A 87 -60.72 -8.23 -10.83
C TRP A 87 -60.08 -9.28 -11.69
N VAL A 88 -58.80 -9.08 -12.00
CA VAL A 88 -57.99 -9.96 -12.83
C VAL A 88 -56.58 -10.08 -12.24
N ASN A 89 -56.00 -11.26 -12.34
CA ASN A 89 -54.60 -11.54 -11.95
C ASN A 89 -54.27 -11.22 -10.47
N LEU A 90 -55.23 -11.41 -9.59
CA LEU A 90 -54.98 -11.31 -8.15
C LEU A 90 -54.00 -12.39 -7.72
N PRO A 91 -53.16 -12.16 -6.66
CA PRO A 91 -52.25 -13.16 -6.12
C PRO A 91 -52.96 -14.20 -5.22
N PHE A 92 -54.26 -14.12 -5.12
CA PHE A 92 -55.14 -15.05 -4.37
C PHE A 92 -56.44 -15.28 -5.12
N GLU A 93 -57.10 -16.37 -4.81
CA GLU A 93 -58.43 -16.66 -5.35
C GLU A 93 -59.49 -15.86 -4.57
N ALA A 94 -60.41 -15.26 -5.29
CA ALA A 94 -61.54 -14.51 -4.71
C ALA A 94 -62.80 -14.78 -5.52
N VAL A 95 -63.89 -15.07 -4.83
CA VAL A 95 -65.18 -15.39 -5.42
C VAL A 95 -66.08 -14.14 -5.42
N GLN A 96 -66.65 -13.85 -6.60
CA GLN A 96 -67.55 -12.74 -6.76
C GLN A 96 -68.86 -12.98 -5.97
N GLY A 97 -69.23 -12.01 -5.11
CA GLY A 97 -70.42 -12.12 -4.27
C GLY A 97 -70.15 -12.60 -2.82
N ASP A 98 -68.94 -13.07 -2.51
CA ASP A 98 -68.57 -13.34 -1.13
C ASP A 98 -68.06 -12.04 -0.47
N THR A 99 -68.68 -11.63 0.63
CA THR A 99 -68.35 -10.39 1.34
C THR A 99 -66.93 -10.39 1.90
N ALA A 100 -66.45 -11.53 2.37
CA ALA A 100 -65.09 -11.63 2.90
C ALA A 100 -64.02 -11.45 1.79
N ASP A 101 -64.26 -12.05 0.63
CA ASP A 101 -63.39 -11.93 -0.53
C ASP A 101 -63.43 -10.51 -1.12
N MET A 102 -64.58 -9.87 -1.14
CA MET A 102 -64.72 -8.49 -1.60
C MET A 102 -63.94 -7.52 -0.73
N ILE A 103 -63.92 -7.70 0.60
CA ILE A 103 -63.11 -6.90 1.54
C ILE A 103 -61.62 -7.11 1.25
N ARG A 104 -61.19 -8.35 1.05
CA ARG A 104 -59.80 -8.67 0.71
C ARG A 104 -59.35 -8.04 -0.60
N VAL A 105 -60.21 -8.04 -1.61
CA VAL A 105 -59.95 -7.41 -2.91
C VAL A 105 -59.83 -5.90 -2.76
N LEU A 106 -60.66 -5.27 -1.94
CA LEU A 106 -60.61 -3.83 -1.67
C LEU A 106 -59.33 -3.44 -0.93
N GLU A 107 -58.95 -4.17 0.14
CA GLU A 107 -57.70 -3.98 0.83
C GLU A 107 -56.49 -4.16 -0.08
N TYR A 108 -56.60 -5.06 -1.06
CA TYR A 108 -55.54 -5.24 -2.05
C TYR A 108 -55.48 -4.08 -3.03
N ALA A 109 -56.64 -3.57 -3.49
CA ALA A 109 -56.74 -2.38 -4.34
C ALA A 109 -56.10 -1.15 -3.65
N GLU A 110 -56.40 -0.93 -2.37
CA GLU A 110 -55.78 0.15 -1.59
C GLU A 110 -54.24 0.01 -1.47
N ARG A 111 -53.75 -1.23 -1.37
CA ARG A 111 -52.30 -1.50 -1.42
C ARG A 111 -51.70 -1.18 -2.78
N LEU A 112 -52.40 -1.47 -3.88
CA LEU A 112 -51.99 -1.10 -5.23
C LEU A 112 -51.92 0.42 -5.38
N ALA A 113 -52.91 1.14 -4.84
CA ALA A 113 -53.00 2.61 -4.87
C ALA A 113 -51.78 3.31 -4.21
N LYS A 114 -51.13 2.67 -3.22
CA LYS A 114 -49.90 3.20 -2.58
C LYS A 114 -48.70 3.26 -3.53
N HIS A 115 -48.70 2.45 -4.58
CA HIS A 115 -47.60 2.37 -5.51
C HIS A 115 -47.92 2.98 -6.88
N ASN A 116 -49.16 2.81 -7.33
CA ASN A 116 -49.68 3.34 -8.60
C ASN A 116 -50.96 4.13 -8.35
N PRO A 117 -50.99 5.42 -8.69
CA PRO A 117 -52.19 6.22 -8.50
C PRO A 117 -53.38 5.58 -9.26
N PRO A 118 -54.53 5.41 -8.59
CA PRO A 118 -55.71 4.84 -9.25
C PRO A 118 -56.23 5.78 -10.34
N MET A 119 -56.81 5.20 -11.38
CA MET A 119 -57.44 5.92 -12.46
C MET A 119 -58.94 5.99 -12.19
N SER A 120 -59.50 7.19 -12.01
CA SER A 120 -60.93 7.43 -11.83
C SER A 120 -61.45 8.32 -12.96
N GLU A 121 -62.52 7.86 -13.62
CA GLU A 121 -63.22 8.62 -14.66
C GLU A 121 -64.61 8.94 -14.18
N PRO A 122 -65.10 10.19 -14.38
CA PRO A 122 -66.44 10.57 -14.01
C PRO A 122 -67.50 9.68 -14.67
N GLY A 123 -68.31 8.99 -13.86
CA GLY A 123 -69.35 8.09 -14.32
C GLY A 123 -68.92 6.64 -14.63
N LEU A 124 -67.63 6.29 -14.45
CA LEU A 124 -67.12 4.96 -14.78
C LEU A 124 -66.49 4.20 -13.57
N GLY A 125 -66.41 4.83 -12.39
CA GLY A 125 -65.79 4.19 -11.22
C GLY A 125 -64.24 4.32 -11.20
N THR A 126 -63.54 3.44 -10.45
CA THR A 126 -62.11 3.54 -10.24
C THR A 126 -61.36 2.24 -10.57
N ILE A 127 -60.27 2.39 -11.32
CA ILE A 127 -59.40 1.28 -11.69
C ILE A 127 -58.10 1.34 -10.87
N TYR A 128 -57.81 0.28 -10.12
CA TYR A 128 -56.59 0.05 -9.43
C TYR A 128 -55.74 -0.95 -10.22
N PHE A 129 -54.47 -0.68 -10.38
CA PHE A 129 -53.57 -1.54 -11.12
C PHE A 129 -52.22 -1.67 -10.44
N GLY A 130 -51.60 -2.84 -10.62
CA GLY A 130 -50.28 -3.11 -10.05
C GLY A 130 -49.14 -3.07 -11.08
N ASP A 131 -47.92 -3.19 -10.61
CA ASP A 131 -46.75 -3.30 -11.48
C ASP A 131 -46.73 -4.66 -12.20
N PRO A 132 -46.37 -4.71 -13.49
CA PRO A 132 -46.02 -5.96 -14.15
C PRO A 132 -44.89 -6.68 -13.41
N PRO A 133 -44.84 -8.04 -13.45
CA PRO A 133 -43.79 -8.82 -12.83
C PRO A 133 -42.35 -8.38 -13.24
N THR A 134 -42.21 -7.94 -14.49
CA THR A 134 -41.00 -7.40 -15.07
C THR A 134 -40.49 -6.13 -14.36
N VAL A 135 -41.39 -5.20 -14.07
CA VAL A 135 -41.03 -3.96 -13.34
C VAL A 135 -40.59 -4.26 -11.93
N ARG A 136 -41.22 -5.24 -11.25
CA ARG A 136 -40.83 -5.65 -9.91
C ARG A 136 -39.43 -6.26 -9.88
N ARG A 137 -39.03 -7.04 -10.90
CA ARG A 137 -37.66 -7.59 -11.05
C ARG A 137 -36.65 -6.50 -11.33
N LEU A 138 -37.00 -5.44 -12.04
CA LEU A 138 -36.12 -4.30 -12.29
C LEU A 138 -35.65 -3.60 -11.00
N ARG A 139 -36.49 -3.57 -9.97
CA ARG A 139 -36.11 -2.97 -8.67
C ARG A 139 -34.91 -3.66 -7.98
N VAL A 140 -34.63 -4.93 -8.31
CA VAL A 140 -33.52 -5.69 -7.73
C VAL A 140 -32.20 -5.42 -8.46
N VAL A 141 -32.26 -5.02 -9.74
CA VAL A 141 -31.07 -4.82 -10.58
C VAL A 141 -30.06 -3.81 -10.00
N PRO A 142 -30.46 -2.62 -9.51
CA PRO A 142 -29.51 -1.67 -8.92
C PRO A 142 -28.76 -2.25 -7.71
N TRP A 143 -29.45 -3.03 -6.87
CA TRP A 143 -28.82 -3.67 -5.71
C TRP A 143 -27.81 -4.74 -6.09
N LEU A 144 -28.09 -5.50 -7.16
CA LEU A 144 -27.13 -6.46 -7.72
C LEU A 144 -25.90 -5.75 -8.29
N GLN A 145 -26.09 -4.60 -8.96
CA GLN A 145 -24.98 -3.77 -9.46
C GLN A 145 -24.09 -3.25 -8.34
N VAL A 146 -24.71 -2.68 -7.30
CA VAL A 146 -23.97 -2.21 -6.12
C VAL A 146 -23.22 -3.36 -5.46
N GLY A 147 -23.85 -4.51 -5.26
CA GLY A 147 -23.21 -5.68 -4.68
C GLY A 147 -22.01 -6.18 -5.50
N ALA A 148 -22.17 -6.25 -6.83
CA ALA A 148 -21.08 -6.64 -7.73
C ALA A 148 -19.92 -5.64 -7.71
N LEU A 149 -20.19 -4.33 -7.69
CA LEU A 149 -19.18 -3.29 -7.60
C LEU A 149 -18.40 -3.36 -6.27
N VAL A 150 -19.10 -3.49 -5.15
CA VAL A 150 -18.49 -3.64 -3.82
C VAL A 150 -17.61 -4.89 -3.77
N GLY A 151 -18.08 -6.01 -4.30
CA GLY A 151 -17.32 -7.25 -4.40
C GLY A 151 -16.02 -7.08 -5.22
N LEU A 152 -16.11 -6.40 -6.38
CA LEU A 152 -14.95 -6.12 -7.23
C LEU A 152 -13.92 -5.22 -6.52
N LEU A 153 -14.38 -4.16 -5.86
CA LEU A 153 -13.51 -3.25 -5.11
C LEU A 153 -12.84 -3.96 -3.92
N ALA A 154 -13.57 -4.81 -3.20
CA ALA A 154 -13.02 -5.62 -2.11
C ALA A 154 -11.95 -6.61 -2.63
N ALA A 155 -12.19 -7.26 -3.76
CA ALA A 155 -11.24 -8.13 -4.43
C ALA A 155 -9.97 -7.39 -4.83
N LEU A 156 -10.11 -6.24 -5.48
CA LEU A 156 -8.98 -5.39 -5.88
C LEU A 156 -8.15 -4.94 -4.67
N ALA A 157 -8.82 -4.44 -3.63
CA ALA A 157 -8.16 -4.03 -2.38
C ALA A 157 -7.43 -5.20 -1.69
N SER A 158 -7.97 -6.41 -1.78
CA SER A 158 -7.34 -7.62 -1.24
C SER A 158 -6.08 -8.00 -2.03
N VAL A 159 -6.12 -7.94 -3.36
CA VAL A 159 -4.96 -8.19 -4.24
C VAL A 159 -3.83 -7.19 -3.95
N ILE A 160 -4.17 -5.90 -3.89
CA ILE A 160 -3.19 -4.85 -3.59
C ILE A 160 -2.53 -5.09 -2.22
N ARG A 161 -3.34 -5.35 -1.18
CA ARG A 161 -2.83 -5.65 0.17
C ARG A 161 -1.95 -6.89 0.21
N HIS A 162 -2.32 -7.93 -0.54
CA HIS A 162 -1.54 -9.16 -0.60
C HIS A 162 -0.18 -8.92 -1.27
N ASN A 163 -0.15 -8.21 -2.41
CA ASN A 163 1.09 -7.89 -3.11
C ASN A 163 2.05 -7.07 -2.24
N VAL A 164 1.54 -6.03 -1.57
CA VAL A 164 2.33 -5.20 -0.65
C VAL A 164 2.90 -6.02 0.52
N ARG A 165 2.12 -6.97 1.08
CA ARG A 165 2.62 -7.86 2.15
C ARG A 165 3.70 -8.81 1.65
N THR A 166 3.50 -9.44 0.50
CA THR A 166 4.46 -10.38 -0.08
C THR A 166 5.78 -9.70 -0.43
N GLU A 167 5.71 -8.49 -0.95
CA GLU A 167 6.89 -7.64 -1.23
C GLU A 167 7.66 -7.36 0.07
N ARG A 168 6.95 -6.93 1.11
CA ARG A 168 7.55 -6.70 2.44
C ARG A 168 8.22 -7.97 2.97
N GLU A 169 7.55 -9.11 2.95
CA GLU A 169 8.09 -10.39 3.44
C GLU A 169 9.36 -10.82 2.68
N ARG A 170 9.42 -10.61 1.38
CA ARG A 170 10.61 -10.89 0.55
C ARG A 170 11.79 -10.02 0.93
N ILE A 171 11.57 -8.72 1.08
CA ILE A 171 12.62 -7.78 1.50
C ILE A 171 13.11 -8.14 2.90
N TRP A 172 12.22 -8.47 3.84
CA TRP A 172 12.57 -8.92 5.19
C TRP A 172 13.44 -10.18 5.18
N ALA A 173 13.05 -11.19 4.43
CA ALA A 173 13.81 -12.43 4.33
C ALA A 173 15.19 -12.21 3.71
N ALA A 174 15.29 -11.28 2.75
CA ALA A 174 16.54 -10.94 2.11
C ALA A 174 17.46 -10.12 3.03
N MET A 175 16.90 -9.15 3.77
CA MET A 175 17.62 -8.39 4.81
C MET A 175 18.13 -9.29 5.92
N ALA A 176 17.32 -10.21 6.43
CA ALA A 176 17.72 -11.13 7.47
C ALA A 176 18.91 -12.00 7.03
N ARG A 177 18.90 -12.47 5.79
CA ARG A 177 20.02 -13.24 5.21
C ARG A 177 21.28 -12.42 5.05
N GLU A 178 21.18 -11.21 4.50
CA GLU A 178 22.32 -10.31 4.34
C GLU A 178 22.93 -9.96 5.70
N SER A 179 22.11 -9.64 6.70
CA SER A 179 22.59 -9.34 8.05
C SER A 179 23.22 -10.56 8.73
N ALA A 180 22.63 -11.75 8.56
CA ALA A 180 23.25 -12.97 9.07
C ALA A 180 24.65 -13.20 8.46
N HIS A 181 24.81 -12.93 7.16
CA HIS A 181 26.09 -13.00 6.49
C HIS A 181 27.07 -11.92 6.99
N GLN A 182 26.60 -10.69 7.18
CA GLN A 182 27.41 -9.60 7.72
C GLN A 182 27.81 -9.82 9.19
N MET A 183 27.01 -10.54 9.99
CA MET A 183 27.36 -10.94 11.36
C MET A 183 28.31 -12.15 11.39
N ALA A 184 28.19 -13.10 10.46
CA ALA A 184 29.00 -14.30 10.44
C ALA A 184 30.50 -14.01 10.28
N THR A 185 30.87 -13.01 9.47
CA THR A 185 32.25 -12.63 9.21
C THR A 185 32.95 -12.12 10.48
N PRO A 186 32.49 -11.07 11.19
CA PRO A 186 33.14 -10.60 12.42
C PRO A 186 33.03 -11.64 13.53
N LEU A 187 31.99 -12.47 13.59
CA LEU A 187 31.89 -13.53 14.58
C LEU A 187 32.99 -14.61 14.38
N SER A 188 33.23 -15.00 13.10
CA SER A 188 34.31 -15.93 12.77
C SER A 188 35.69 -15.33 13.06
N SER A 189 35.88 -14.04 12.78
CA SER A 189 37.12 -13.32 13.12
C SER A 189 37.36 -13.29 14.63
N LEU A 190 36.32 -12.91 15.41
CA LEU A 190 36.40 -12.94 16.88
C LEU A 190 36.71 -14.33 17.42
N ALA A 191 36.14 -15.39 16.85
CA ALA A 191 36.49 -16.76 17.23
C ALA A 191 37.94 -17.07 16.95
N GLY A 192 38.51 -16.60 15.83
CA GLY A 192 39.92 -16.72 15.50
C GLY A 192 40.81 -15.97 16.48
N TRP A 193 40.43 -14.74 16.88
CA TRP A 193 41.17 -13.98 17.87
C TRP A 193 41.15 -14.65 19.25
N VAL A 194 40.03 -15.26 19.64
CA VAL A 194 39.97 -16.05 20.88
C VAL A 194 40.92 -17.26 20.84
N GLU A 195 41.07 -17.94 19.71
CA GLU A 195 42.03 -19.04 19.55
C GLU A 195 43.48 -18.51 19.68
N ILE A 196 43.80 -17.38 19.07
CA ILE A 196 45.12 -16.75 19.19
C ILE A 196 45.41 -16.39 20.67
N LEU A 197 44.42 -15.85 21.39
CA LEU A 197 44.58 -15.54 22.84
C LEU A 197 44.78 -16.75 23.73
N ARG A 198 44.40 -17.96 23.28
CA ARG A 198 44.60 -19.22 23.99
C ARG A 198 46.00 -19.83 23.79
N LEU A 199 46.76 -19.34 22.81
CA LEU A 199 48.11 -19.81 22.58
C LEU A 199 49.03 -19.43 23.73
N PRO A 200 50.13 -20.20 23.98
CA PRO A 200 51.23 -19.79 24.88
C PRO A 200 51.77 -18.39 24.48
N ASP A 201 52.29 -17.66 25.45
CA ASP A 201 52.74 -16.28 25.23
C ASP A 201 53.78 -16.16 24.11
N GLU A 202 54.71 -17.09 24.00
CA GLU A 202 55.74 -17.12 22.95
C GLU A 202 55.16 -17.25 21.56
N ASP A 203 54.24 -18.21 21.35
CA ASP A 203 53.56 -18.46 20.05
C ASP A 203 52.61 -17.32 19.68
N ARG A 204 51.96 -16.70 20.67
CA ARG A 204 51.03 -15.58 20.46
C ARG A 204 51.76 -14.32 20.03
N GLU A 205 52.90 -13.97 20.68
CA GLU A 205 53.67 -12.79 20.33
C GLU A 205 54.28 -12.85 18.95
N GLU A 206 54.60 -14.04 18.46
CA GLU A 206 55.05 -14.26 17.10
C GLU A 206 53.94 -14.00 16.07
N MET A 207 52.66 -14.30 16.40
CA MET A 207 51.49 -14.08 15.51
C MET A 207 50.93 -12.67 15.57
N ALA A 208 50.72 -12.12 16.80
CA ALA A 208 50.16 -10.78 16.98
C ALA A 208 50.35 -10.26 18.41
N SER A 209 50.67 -8.99 18.55
CA SER A 209 50.73 -8.35 19.88
C SER A 209 49.34 -8.19 20.51
N LEU A 210 49.25 -8.28 21.84
CA LEU A 210 47.98 -8.11 22.57
C LEU A 210 47.25 -6.82 22.23
N PRO A 211 47.90 -5.65 22.10
CA PRO A 211 47.18 -4.44 21.66
C PRO A 211 46.61 -4.53 20.24
N ALA A 212 47.29 -5.22 19.32
CA ALA A 212 46.80 -5.43 17.97
C ALA A 212 45.57 -6.34 17.96
N VAL A 213 45.60 -7.45 18.70
CA VAL A 213 44.45 -8.36 18.85
C VAL A 213 43.25 -7.63 19.47
N ALA A 214 43.46 -6.86 20.51
CA ALA A 214 42.40 -6.08 21.17
C ALA A 214 41.77 -5.07 20.20
N GLY A 215 42.60 -4.35 19.41
CA GLY A 215 42.09 -3.39 18.42
C GLY A 215 41.25 -4.03 17.31
N GLU A 216 41.65 -5.20 16.81
CA GLU A 216 40.89 -5.93 15.80
C GLU A 216 39.57 -6.50 16.38
N MET A 217 39.61 -7.03 17.62
CA MET A 217 38.40 -7.48 18.32
C MET A 217 37.40 -6.34 18.54
N GLU A 218 37.89 -5.15 18.93
CA GLU A 218 37.07 -3.95 19.11
C GLU A 218 36.45 -3.53 17.79
N ALA A 219 37.18 -3.55 16.68
CA ALA A 219 36.67 -3.26 15.35
C ALA A 219 35.58 -4.27 14.91
N ASP A 220 35.73 -5.54 15.24
CA ASP A 220 34.70 -6.57 14.91
C ASP A 220 33.43 -6.45 15.80
N LEU A 221 33.61 -6.06 17.07
CA LEU A 221 32.49 -5.74 17.98
C LEU A 221 31.71 -4.53 17.47
N ASP A 222 32.38 -3.45 17.04
CA ASP A 222 31.76 -2.27 16.45
C ASP A 222 30.94 -2.63 15.19
N ARG A 223 31.44 -3.56 14.37
CA ARG A 223 30.72 -4.05 13.20
C ARG A 223 29.43 -4.80 13.60
N LEU A 224 29.52 -5.67 14.60
CA LEU A 224 28.35 -6.39 15.12
C LEU A 224 27.31 -5.44 15.70
N GLU A 225 27.76 -4.44 16.48
CA GLU A 225 26.86 -3.42 17.05
C GLU A 225 26.15 -2.62 15.95
N LYS A 226 26.86 -2.19 14.89
CA LYS A 226 26.25 -1.50 13.75
C LYS A 226 25.17 -2.34 13.06
N VAL A 227 25.43 -3.63 12.86
CA VAL A 227 24.45 -4.53 12.26
C VAL A 227 23.24 -4.70 13.19
N ALA A 228 23.46 -4.85 14.51
CA ALA A 228 22.39 -4.97 15.50
C ALA A 228 21.52 -3.70 15.55
N ARG A 229 22.13 -2.51 15.60
CA ARG A 229 21.41 -1.22 15.57
C ARG A 229 20.57 -1.05 14.32
N ARG A 230 21.03 -1.49 13.14
CA ARG A 230 20.25 -1.47 11.90
C ARG A 230 19.00 -2.34 12.00
N PHE A 231 19.09 -3.49 12.68
CA PHE A 231 17.96 -4.39 12.93
C PHE A 231 16.90 -3.77 13.84
N GLU A 232 17.31 -2.98 14.82
CA GLU A 232 16.40 -2.36 15.78
C GLU A 232 15.37 -1.43 15.11
N TRP A 233 15.77 -0.76 14.03
CA TRP A 233 14.90 0.16 13.26
C TRP A 233 14.01 -0.54 12.24
N ILE A 234 14.21 -1.84 12.01
CA ILE A 234 13.40 -2.60 11.07
C ILE A 234 12.05 -2.92 11.74
N GLY A 235 10.95 -2.34 11.18
CA GLY A 235 9.57 -2.59 11.64
C GLY A 235 9.07 -1.68 12.76
N ARG A 236 9.88 -0.74 13.23
CA ARG A 236 9.45 0.31 14.16
C ARG A 236 9.23 1.65 13.45
N PRO A 237 8.41 2.55 13.99
CA PRO A 237 8.36 3.93 13.52
C PRO A 237 9.75 4.55 13.67
N VAL A 238 10.30 5.04 12.56
CA VAL A 238 11.63 5.65 12.56
C VAL A 238 11.51 7.07 13.09
N GLN A 239 12.27 7.39 14.13
CA GLN A 239 12.46 8.77 14.57
C GLN A 239 13.39 9.47 13.58
N THR A 240 12.98 10.62 13.11
CA THR A 240 13.73 11.45 12.18
C THR A 240 14.11 12.76 12.86
N ASP A 241 15.40 13.11 12.79
CA ASP A 241 15.98 14.32 13.33
C ASP A 241 16.65 15.12 12.21
N ALA A 242 17.13 16.33 12.52
CA ALA A 242 17.96 17.09 11.61
C ALA A 242 19.37 16.49 11.54
N VAL A 243 19.72 15.89 10.40
CA VAL A 243 21.02 15.24 10.15
C VAL A 243 21.91 16.17 9.35
N ASP A 244 23.08 16.51 9.91
CA ASP A 244 24.11 17.27 9.20
C ASP A 244 24.80 16.37 8.16
N VAL A 245 24.54 16.69 6.88
CA VAL A 245 25.04 15.93 5.72
C VAL A 245 26.57 15.95 5.66
N ARG A 246 27.20 17.08 5.99
CA ARG A 246 28.67 17.18 5.98
C ARG A 246 29.33 16.26 6.99
N THR A 247 28.81 16.22 8.19
CA THR A 247 29.33 15.33 9.25
C THR A 247 29.11 13.87 8.89
N MET A 248 27.92 13.51 8.39
CA MET A 248 27.58 12.16 7.96
C MET A 248 28.51 11.68 6.83
N LEU A 249 28.73 12.47 5.80
CA LEU A 249 29.60 12.09 4.68
C LEU A 249 31.08 12.02 5.06
N ARG A 250 31.56 12.85 6.00
CA ARG A 250 32.92 12.71 6.55
C ARG A 250 33.11 11.43 7.35
N MET A 251 32.10 11.00 8.11
CA MET A 251 32.17 9.72 8.83
C MET A 251 32.20 8.55 7.83
N LEU A 252 31.38 8.59 6.79
CA LEU A 252 31.38 7.61 5.72
C LEU A 252 32.74 7.55 5.00
N GLU A 253 33.32 8.71 4.66
CA GLU A 253 34.63 8.79 4.03
C GLU A 253 35.71 8.09 4.87
N ARG A 254 35.76 8.41 6.16
CA ARG A 254 36.71 7.79 7.09
C ARG A 254 36.52 6.28 7.14
N TYR A 255 35.27 5.83 7.22
CA TYR A 255 34.94 4.40 7.25
C TYR A 255 35.40 3.66 5.98
N VAL A 256 35.21 4.27 4.80
CA VAL A 256 35.60 3.68 3.51
C VAL A 256 37.12 3.70 3.32
N ARG A 257 37.81 4.81 3.64
CA ARG A 257 39.28 4.96 3.47
C ARG A 257 40.10 3.89 4.19
N VAL A 258 39.69 3.47 5.38
CA VAL A 258 40.34 2.38 6.14
C VAL A 258 40.30 1.04 5.39
N ARG A 259 39.31 0.84 4.51
CA ARG A 259 39.08 -0.41 3.78
C ARG A 259 39.68 -0.44 2.37
N LEU A 260 39.98 0.73 1.80
CA LEU A 260 40.54 0.84 0.44
C LEU A 260 41.83 0.05 0.23
N PRO A 261 42.80 0.00 1.15
CA PRO A 261 44.05 -0.73 0.96
C PRO A 261 43.88 -2.25 0.75
N GLN A 262 42.78 -2.83 1.22
CA GLN A 262 42.50 -4.27 1.11
C GLN A 262 42.00 -4.70 -0.27
N LEU A 263 41.70 -3.76 -1.17
CA LEU A 263 41.10 -4.03 -2.48
C LEU A 263 42.12 -4.26 -3.63
N GLY A 264 43.41 -4.29 -3.32
CA GLY A 264 44.49 -4.73 -4.23
C GLY A 264 44.82 -3.78 -5.40
N ARG A 265 44.02 -2.73 -5.66
CA ARG A 265 44.29 -1.66 -6.63
C ARG A 265 43.82 -0.33 -6.07
N THR A 266 44.50 0.76 -6.48
CA THR A 266 44.21 2.09 -5.97
C THR A 266 42.84 2.57 -6.42
N VAL A 267 41.92 2.73 -5.49
CA VAL A 267 40.66 3.43 -5.70
C VAL A 267 40.75 4.78 -5.01
N GLU A 268 40.53 5.86 -5.76
CA GLU A 268 40.51 7.22 -5.23
C GLU A 268 39.10 7.54 -4.73
N LEU A 269 38.99 8.02 -3.48
CA LEU A 269 37.72 8.48 -2.90
C LEU A 269 37.81 9.98 -2.64
N SER A 270 36.86 10.74 -3.19
CA SER A 270 36.69 12.17 -2.92
C SER A 270 35.28 12.45 -2.41
N VAL A 271 35.18 13.35 -1.44
CA VAL A 271 33.90 13.81 -0.87
C VAL A 271 33.87 15.32 -0.91
N ASP A 272 32.89 15.86 -1.65
CA ASP A 272 32.66 17.30 -1.79
C ASP A 272 31.25 17.67 -1.32
N VAL A 273 31.14 18.60 -0.39
CA VAL A 273 29.89 19.11 0.12
C VAL A 273 29.84 20.61 -0.06
N ALA A 274 28.90 21.09 -0.86
CA ALA A 274 28.72 22.50 -1.12
C ALA A 274 28.56 23.31 0.18
N GLU A 275 29.11 24.51 0.21
CA GLU A 275 28.91 25.41 1.34
C GLU A 275 27.43 25.77 1.48
N GLY A 276 26.95 25.82 2.73
CA GLY A 276 25.54 26.14 2.99
C GLY A 276 24.55 25.00 2.75
N THR A 277 25.00 23.76 2.46
CA THR A 277 24.10 22.61 2.36
C THR A 277 23.32 22.45 3.68
N PRO A 278 21.95 22.54 3.65
CA PRO A 278 21.14 22.44 4.87
C PRO A 278 21.12 21.02 5.43
N PRO A 279 20.78 20.84 6.71
CA PRO A 279 20.55 19.53 7.26
C PRO A 279 19.34 18.86 6.61
N VAL A 280 19.35 17.52 6.53
CA VAL A 280 18.21 16.73 6.03
C VAL A 280 17.39 16.19 7.19
N LEU A 281 16.09 16.03 6.99
CA LEU A 281 15.23 15.36 7.95
C LEU A 281 15.38 13.85 7.79
N GLY A 282 15.94 13.18 8.81
CA GLY A 282 16.17 11.74 8.69
C GLY A 282 16.73 11.07 9.94
N ASN A 283 16.94 9.76 9.79
CA ASN A 283 17.66 8.94 10.76
C ASN A 283 19.09 8.68 10.24
N SER A 284 20.10 9.18 10.94
CA SER A 284 21.49 9.11 10.50
C SER A 284 21.96 7.68 10.23
N ILE A 285 21.58 6.70 11.08
CA ILE A 285 22.00 5.30 10.99
C ILE A 285 21.47 4.68 9.68
N LEU A 286 20.20 4.94 9.35
CA LEU A 286 19.59 4.42 8.13
C LEU A 286 20.13 5.12 6.87
N LEU A 287 20.32 6.44 6.92
CA LEU A 287 20.89 7.19 5.81
C LEU A 287 22.33 6.77 5.52
N GLU A 288 23.16 6.60 6.57
CA GLU A 288 24.50 6.03 6.43
C GLU A 288 24.46 4.64 5.80
N TRP A 289 23.52 3.78 6.21
CA TRP A 289 23.37 2.45 5.63
C TRP A 289 23.00 2.50 4.13
N ALA A 290 22.10 3.39 3.73
CA ALA A 290 21.79 3.60 2.33
C ALA A 290 23.02 4.02 1.52
N LEU A 291 23.79 5.00 2.03
CA LEU A 291 25.02 5.48 1.40
C LEU A 291 26.10 4.40 1.35
N GLU A 292 26.29 3.63 2.42
CA GLU A 292 27.23 2.49 2.44
C GLU A 292 26.89 1.47 1.33
N ASN A 293 25.60 1.20 1.09
CA ASN A 293 25.20 0.29 0.01
C ASN A 293 25.53 0.86 -1.39
N LEU A 294 25.36 2.17 -1.59
CA LEU A 294 25.73 2.82 -2.86
C LEU A 294 27.25 2.80 -3.06
N VAL A 295 28.01 3.16 -2.04
CA VAL A 295 29.50 3.16 -2.09
C VAL A 295 30.03 1.75 -2.26
N LYS A 296 29.48 0.74 -1.56
CA LYS A 296 29.85 -0.67 -1.76
C LYS A 296 29.61 -1.12 -3.19
N ASN A 297 28.51 -0.71 -3.81
CA ASN A 297 28.25 -1.02 -5.21
C ASN A 297 29.28 -0.39 -6.16
N ALA A 298 29.71 0.85 -5.90
CA ALA A 298 30.77 1.53 -6.64
C ALA A 298 32.11 0.80 -6.48
N LEU A 299 32.49 0.45 -5.23
CA LEU A 299 33.71 -0.32 -4.96
C LEU A 299 33.72 -1.67 -5.64
N ASP A 300 32.60 -2.38 -5.62
CA ASP A 300 32.45 -3.68 -6.29
C ASP A 300 32.56 -3.53 -7.83
N ALA A 301 32.05 -2.43 -8.40
CA ALA A 301 32.16 -2.15 -9.83
C ALA A 301 33.61 -1.85 -10.27
N LEU A 302 34.42 -1.29 -9.37
CA LEU A 302 35.84 -0.97 -9.56
C LEU A 302 36.79 -2.11 -9.15
N ALA A 303 36.27 -3.19 -8.55
CA ALA A 303 37.07 -4.31 -8.07
C ALA A 303 37.90 -4.91 -9.22
N GLY A 304 39.24 -4.91 -9.05
CA GLY A 304 40.18 -5.44 -10.03
C GLY A 304 40.60 -4.46 -11.15
N SER A 305 39.91 -3.35 -11.40
CA SER A 305 40.28 -2.32 -12.37
C SER A 305 40.93 -1.08 -11.77
N GLY A 306 40.61 -0.77 -10.49
CA GLY A 306 40.89 0.53 -9.90
C GLY A 306 39.98 1.62 -10.50
N GLY A 307 40.09 2.83 -10.01
CA GLY A 307 39.29 3.97 -10.50
C GLY A 307 38.98 4.97 -9.43
N SER A 308 37.94 5.77 -9.62
CA SER A 308 37.55 6.85 -8.71
C SER A 308 36.07 6.75 -8.29
N ILE A 309 35.81 7.08 -7.02
CA ILE A 309 34.49 7.26 -6.45
C ILE A 309 34.39 8.71 -5.95
N ARG A 310 33.37 9.42 -6.40
CA ARG A 310 33.10 10.78 -5.98
C ARG A 310 31.76 10.86 -5.31
N ILE A 311 31.73 11.45 -4.11
CA ILE A 311 30.49 11.73 -3.37
C ILE A 311 30.32 13.23 -3.33
N GLU A 312 29.26 13.73 -3.92
CA GLU A 312 28.94 15.14 -3.98
C GLU A 312 27.61 15.38 -3.23
N ALA A 313 27.52 16.49 -2.49
CA ALA A 313 26.27 16.91 -1.88
C ALA A 313 26.04 18.40 -2.05
N ASP A 314 24.87 18.76 -2.53
CA ASP A 314 24.41 20.14 -2.66
C ASP A 314 22.89 20.25 -2.43
N ALA A 315 22.39 21.48 -2.43
CA ALA A 315 20.99 21.79 -2.37
C ALA A 315 20.59 22.56 -3.63
N PRO A 316 20.14 21.89 -4.71
CA PRO A 316 19.75 22.54 -5.95
C PRO A 316 18.50 23.44 -5.81
N GLY A 317 17.84 23.41 -4.65
CA GLY A 317 16.66 24.19 -4.30
C GLY A 317 16.46 24.27 -2.80
N GLU A 318 15.45 25.04 -2.36
CA GLU A 318 15.21 25.33 -0.92
C GLU A 318 14.67 24.14 -0.10
N ARG A 319 14.22 23.04 -0.75
CA ARG A 319 13.47 21.97 -0.08
C ARG A 319 14.14 20.61 -0.08
N GLN A 320 15.20 20.43 -0.85
CA GLN A 320 15.85 19.14 -1.02
C GLN A 320 17.36 19.27 -1.05
N VAL A 321 18.02 18.28 -0.45
CA VAL A 321 19.46 18.06 -0.60
C VAL A 321 19.65 16.85 -1.50
N GLU A 322 20.54 16.95 -2.47
CA GLU A 322 20.95 15.86 -3.33
C GLU A 322 22.33 15.37 -2.92
N ILE A 323 22.45 14.07 -2.68
CA ILE A 323 23.72 13.38 -2.46
C ILE A 323 23.94 12.46 -3.65
N ARG A 324 25.05 12.67 -4.37
CA ARG A 324 25.43 11.92 -5.57
C ARG A 324 26.59 11.00 -5.27
N VAL A 325 26.46 9.71 -5.59
CA VAL A 325 27.55 8.74 -5.55
C VAL A 325 27.88 8.39 -7.01
N ILE A 326 29.08 8.74 -7.45
CA ILE A 326 29.53 8.67 -8.83
C ILE A 326 30.77 7.78 -8.87
N ASP A 327 30.74 6.73 -9.69
CA ASP A 327 31.91 5.90 -10.00
C ASP A 327 32.29 6.00 -11.49
N ASP A 328 33.52 5.70 -11.83
CA ASP A 328 34.02 5.62 -13.19
C ASP A 328 34.18 4.19 -13.72
N GLY A 329 33.44 3.25 -13.11
CA GLY A 329 33.42 1.85 -13.47
C GLY A 329 32.71 1.53 -14.81
N PRO A 330 32.30 0.27 -15.02
CA PRO A 330 31.66 -0.15 -16.26
C PRO A 330 30.22 0.36 -16.43
N GLY A 331 29.66 0.99 -15.37
CA GLY A 331 28.28 1.46 -15.36
C GLY A 331 27.22 0.36 -15.26
N VAL A 332 25.96 0.73 -15.49
CA VAL A 332 24.82 -0.19 -15.40
C VAL A 332 24.29 -0.53 -16.78
N ALA A 333 24.26 -1.84 -17.10
CA ALA A 333 23.75 -2.33 -18.37
C ALA A 333 22.28 -1.93 -18.61
N ASN A 334 21.93 -1.54 -19.83
CA ASN A 334 20.57 -1.09 -20.18
C ASN A 334 19.49 -2.14 -19.85
N ALA A 335 19.81 -3.42 -20.01
CA ALA A 335 18.88 -4.52 -19.76
C ALA A 335 18.40 -4.61 -18.30
N VAL A 336 19.18 -4.12 -17.32
CA VAL A 336 18.85 -4.19 -15.89
C VAL A 336 18.44 -2.85 -15.28
N ARG A 337 18.51 -1.75 -16.06
CA ARG A 337 18.19 -0.40 -15.52
C ARG A 337 16.78 -0.27 -14.96
N SER A 338 15.79 -0.88 -15.63
CA SER A 338 14.38 -0.81 -15.19
C SER A 338 14.10 -1.62 -13.93
N THR A 339 14.88 -2.67 -13.66
CA THR A 339 14.71 -3.58 -12.53
C THR A 339 15.84 -3.47 -11.50
N LEU A 340 16.71 -2.48 -11.66
CA LEU A 340 17.92 -2.29 -10.84
C LEU A 340 17.64 -2.22 -9.33
N PHE A 341 16.50 -1.63 -8.96
CA PHE A 341 16.07 -1.47 -7.58
C PHE A 341 15.15 -2.59 -7.10
N ASP A 342 14.84 -3.59 -7.94
CA ASP A 342 13.98 -4.69 -7.54
C ASP A 342 14.75 -5.68 -6.65
N PRO A 343 14.13 -6.20 -5.58
CA PRO A 343 14.80 -7.13 -4.66
C PRO A 343 15.22 -8.43 -5.37
N GLY A 344 16.46 -8.85 -5.10
CA GLY A 344 17.02 -10.10 -5.65
C GLY A 344 17.66 -9.95 -7.02
N ILE A 345 17.67 -8.76 -7.63
CA ILE A 345 18.39 -8.49 -8.88
C ILE A 345 19.87 -8.23 -8.57
N THR A 346 20.74 -9.07 -9.10
CA THR A 346 22.20 -8.92 -8.96
C THR A 346 22.92 -9.49 -10.17
N THR A 347 23.98 -8.81 -10.58
CA THR A 347 24.93 -9.30 -11.59
C THR A 347 26.16 -9.95 -10.96
N LYS A 348 26.25 -9.97 -9.62
CA LYS A 348 27.41 -10.41 -8.86
C LYS A 348 27.30 -11.89 -8.45
N LYS A 349 28.37 -12.67 -8.62
CA LYS A 349 28.44 -14.05 -8.08
C LYS A 349 28.43 -13.99 -6.54
N GLY A 350 27.41 -14.57 -5.91
CA GLY A 350 27.25 -14.57 -4.45
C GLY A 350 26.59 -13.33 -3.85
N GLY A 351 26.20 -12.34 -4.65
CA GLY A 351 25.42 -11.19 -4.19
C GLY A 351 23.94 -11.52 -4.07
N TRP A 352 23.27 -11.02 -3.03
CA TRP A 352 21.84 -11.27 -2.78
C TRP A 352 20.91 -10.29 -3.50
N GLY A 353 21.45 -9.25 -4.15
CA GLY A 353 20.66 -8.25 -4.87
C GLY A 353 19.73 -7.39 -3.97
N VAL A 354 20.12 -7.19 -2.72
CA VAL A 354 19.27 -6.49 -1.73
C VAL A 354 19.74 -5.06 -1.48
N GLY A 355 21.02 -4.75 -1.69
CA GLY A 355 21.61 -3.48 -1.29
C GLY A 355 20.93 -2.24 -1.89
N LEU A 356 20.67 -2.24 -3.21
CA LEU A 356 20.01 -1.13 -3.90
C LEU A 356 18.53 -1.02 -3.57
N SER A 357 17.82 -2.14 -3.46
CA SER A 357 16.41 -2.16 -3.06
C SER A 357 16.22 -1.67 -1.62
N LEU A 358 17.18 -1.99 -0.75
CA LEU A 358 17.21 -1.50 0.62
C LEU A 358 17.51 0.02 0.68
N ALA A 359 18.52 0.47 -0.06
CA ALA A 359 18.85 1.90 -0.14
C ALA A 359 17.65 2.71 -0.64
N ARG A 360 16.96 2.23 -1.70
CA ARG A 360 15.75 2.86 -2.21
C ARG A 360 14.65 2.94 -1.15
N ARG A 361 14.41 1.86 -0.43
CA ARG A 361 13.40 1.83 0.62
C ARG A 361 13.72 2.77 1.78
N ILE A 362 14.98 2.81 2.21
CA ILE A 362 15.41 3.77 3.23
C ILE A 362 15.13 5.19 2.76
N VAL A 363 15.52 5.53 1.55
CA VAL A 363 15.37 6.87 1.00
C VAL A 363 13.91 7.23 0.74
N GLU A 364 13.15 6.35 0.06
CA GLU A 364 11.79 6.66 -0.42
C GLU A 364 10.72 6.38 0.63
N ASP A 365 10.70 5.16 1.23
CA ASP A 365 9.62 4.75 2.13
C ASP A 365 9.78 5.33 3.55
N VAL A 366 11.03 5.51 4.01
CA VAL A 366 11.30 5.97 5.38
C VAL A 366 11.49 7.48 5.43
N HIS A 367 12.21 8.06 4.47
CA HIS A 367 12.60 9.47 4.51
C HIS A 367 11.81 10.35 3.52
N GLY A 368 10.89 9.77 2.72
CA GLY A 368 10.09 10.52 1.75
C GLY A 368 10.92 11.19 0.64
N GLY A 369 12.16 10.73 0.46
CA GLY A 369 13.08 11.18 -0.58
C GLY A 369 12.89 10.43 -1.89
N LYS A 370 13.91 10.49 -2.75
CA LYS A 370 13.94 9.77 -4.03
C LYS A 370 15.33 9.27 -4.35
N LEU A 371 15.45 7.98 -4.71
CA LEU A 371 16.70 7.38 -5.19
C LEU A 371 16.59 7.08 -6.68
N ARG A 372 17.53 7.61 -7.48
CA ARG A 372 17.54 7.44 -8.93
C ARG A 372 18.93 7.14 -9.48
N LEU A 373 18.99 6.47 -10.62
CA LEU A 373 20.19 6.33 -11.44
C LEU A 373 20.09 7.37 -12.56
N GLU A 374 21.07 8.26 -12.63
CA GLU A 374 21.16 9.26 -13.71
C GLU A 374 22.04 8.77 -14.86
N PRO A 375 21.82 9.32 -16.05
CA PRO A 375 22.75 9.11 -17.16
C PRO A 375 24.15 9.58 -16.79
N SER A 376 25.16 8.77 -17.12
CA SER A 376 26.58 9.09 -16.94
C SER A 376 27.31 8.70 -18.20
N GLU A 377 28.29 9.50 -18.61
CA GLU A 377 29.15 9.17 -19.75
C GLU A 377 30.05 7.98 -19.46
N ARG A 378 30.46 7.83 -18.21
CA ARG A 378 31.30 6.73 -17.71
C ARG A 378 30.84 6.35 -16.31
N GLY A 379 30.80 5.03 -16.03
CA GLY A 379 30.41 4.52 -14.73
C GLY A 379 28.92 4.68 -14.40
N ALA A 380 28.58 4.72 -13.13
CA ALA A 380 27.24 4.95 -12.65
C ALA A 380 27.14 6.20 -11.79
N ARG A 381 25.98 6.88 -11.84
CA ARG A 381 25.66 8.02 -11.02
C ARG A 381 24.35 7.77 -10.29
N PHE A 382 24.44 7.49 -9.01
CA PHE A 382 23.29 7.37 -8.14
C PHE A 382 23.03 8.68 -7.43
N VAL A 383 21.76 9.13 -7.43
CA VAL A 383 21.36 10.38 -6.79
C VAL A 383 20.30 10.09 -5.75
N MET A 384 20.58 10.49 -4.52
CA MET A 384 19.69 10.41 -3.38
C MET A 384 19.23 11.83 -3.04
N ALA A 385 17.96 12.13 -3.33
CA ALA A 385 17.32 13.40 -2.99
C ALA A 385 16.56 13.22 -1.67
N LEU A 386 16.84 14.07 -0.69
CA LEU A 386 16.26 14.01 0.66
C LEU A 386 15.60 15.35 0.99
N PRO A 387 14.48 15.37 1.73
CA PRO A 387 13.87 16.61 2.20
C PRO A 387 14.79 17.32 3.21
N CYS A 388 14.90 18.64 3.09
CA CYS A 388 15.57 19.45 4.09
C CYS A 388 14.85 19.33 5.44
N ALA A 389 15.59 19.35 6.53
CA ALA A 389 14.99 19.53 7.83
C ALA A 389 14.30 20.89 7.89
N PRO A 390 13.10 20.99 8.47
CA PRO A 390 12.47 22.28 8.69
C PRO A 390 13.39 23.19 9.51
N ASP A 391 13.47 24.46 9.15
CA ASP A 391 14.17 25.43 10.00
C ASP A 391 13.60 25.34 11.42
N PRO A 392 14.46 25.25 12.43
CA PRO A 392 13.96 25.22 13.80
C PRO A 392 13.16 26.49 14.03
N HIS A 393 11.87 26.32 14.30
CA HIS A 393 10.98 27.45 14.57
C HIS A 393 11.61 28.31 15.66
N PRO A 394 11.53 29.66 15.59
CA PRO A 394 12.09 30.55 16.62
C PRO A 394 11.68 30.18 18.04
N ALA A 395 10.50 29.53 18.22
CA ALA A 395 10.03 28.98 19.49
C ALA A 395 10.89 27.82 20.03
N ASP A 396 11.53 27.02 19.17
CA ASP A 396 12.38 25.89 19.62
C ASP A 396 13.78 26.36 20.08
N ARG A 397 14.15 27.60 19.74
CA ARG A 397 15.38 28.23 20.28
C ARG A 397 15.24 28.71 21.73
N VAL A 398 14.03 28.79 22.25
CA VAL A 398 13.73 29.23 23.62
C VAL A 398 13.73 28.09 24.66
N GLY A 399 13.79 26.83 24.22
CA GLY A 399 13.56 25.63 25.05
C GLY A 399 14.78 25.04 25.77
N ARG A 400 15.95 25.69 25.82
CA ARG A 400 16.98 25.31 26.82
C ARG A 400 16.85 26.21 28.04
N LEU A 401 15.99 25.82 28.94
CA LEU A 401 15.78 26.50 30.21
C LEU A 401 17.07 26.53 31.04
N PRO A 402 17.29 27.59 31.83
CA PRO A 402 18.58 27.82 32.54
C PRO A 402 19.04 26.69 33.49
N TRP A 403 18.15 25.80 33.88
CA TRP A 403 18.44 24.66 34.78
C TRP A 403 19.20 23.51 34.14
N ASP A 404 19.21 23.35 32.82
CA ASP A 404 20.04 22.34 32.16
C ASP A 404 21.52 22.69 32.25
N ARG A 405 21.85 23.97 32.44
CA ARG A 405 23.23 24.42 32.74
C ARG A 405 23.64 24.15 34.22
N LEU A 406 22.68 24.04 35.12
CA LEU A 406 22.91 23.74 36.50
C LEU A 406 23.14 22.24 36.78
N ALA A 407 22.48 21.38 36.01
CA ALA A 407 22.70 19.93 36.07
C ALA A 407 24.10 19.54 35.57
N ALA A 408 24.55 20.14 34.46
CA ALA A 408 25.92 19.91 33.92
C ALA A 408 27.05 20.46 34.82
N ARG A 409 26.74 21.45 35.69
CA ARG A 409 27.72 21.99 36.65
C ARG A 409 27.86 21.14 37.90
N ARG A 410 26.80 20.43 38.33
CA ARG A 410 26.83 19.54 39.50
C ARG A 410 27.68 18.27 39.30
N VAL A 411 27.84 17.82 38.07
CA VAL A 411 28.69 16.66 37.75
C VAL A 411 30.17 17.01 37.72
N ARG A 412 30.53 18.30 37.58
CA ARG A 412 31.95 18.75 37.58
C ARG A 412 32.52 19.17 38.94
N THR A 413 31.68 19.30 39.99
CA THR A 413 32.12 19.75 41.31
C THR A 413 32.07 18.65 42.39
N GLY A 414 31.80 17.41 41.99
CA GLY A 414 31.75 16.26 42.92
C GLY A 414 33.02 15.40 42.98
N GLY A 415 34.12 15.87 42.39
CA GLY A 415 35.35 15.10 42.34
C GLY A 415 36.58 15.89 42.80
N ASP A 416 36.52 16.50 43.96
CA ASP A 416 37.77 16.93 44.64
C ASP A 416 37.45 17.35 46.08
N SER A 417 37.55 16.41 47.02
CA SER A 417 37.88 16.65 48.44
C SER A 417 38.10 15.29 49.12
N GLY A 418 39.28 14.76 48.92
CA GLY A 418 39.83 13.71 49.71
C GLY A 418 41.13 14.25 50.36
N GLY A 419 41.22 14.19 51.64
CA GLY A 419 42.51 14.28 52.36
C GLY A 419 42.59 15.40 53.38
N GLU A 420 42.61 15.06 54.59
CA GLU A 420 43.58 15.34 55.63
C GLU A 420 42.96 15.33 57.02
N SER A 421 43.38 14.34 57.74
CA SER A 421 44.02 14.31 59.03
C SER A 421 43.43 15.15 60.16
N GLY A 422 43.33 14.54 61.34
CA GLY A 422 43.32 15.23 62.59
C GLY A 422 42.71 14.48 63.75
N ASP A 423 43.41 13.55 64.26
CA ASP A 423 43.62 13.16 65.64
C ASP A 423 43.15 14.20 66.71
N ARG A 424 42.40 13.78 67.71
CA ARG A 424 42.57 13.99 69.17
C ARG A 424 41.28 13.77 69.99
N ASN A 425 41.32 12.70 70.73
CA ASN A 425 41.25 12.72 72.17
C ASN A 425 39.89 12.97 72.89
N SER A 426 39.59 11.94 73.67
CA SER A 426 39.25 11.91 75.10
C SER A 426 37.77 12.15 75.52
N ALA A 427 37.40 11.17 76.31
CA ALA A 427 36.71 11.19 77.56
C ALA A 427 35.20 11.41 77.60
N SER A 428 34.51 10.48 77.95
CA SER A 428 33.78 10.08 79.16
C SER A 428 32.80 8.99 78.83
#